data_6a224aefff2ade8205ce40dca23a1941
#
_entry.id   6a224aefff2ade8205ce40dca23a1941
#
_cell.length_a   1.000
_cell.length_b   1.000
_cell.length_c   1.000
_cell.angle_alpha   90.00
_cell.angle_beta   90.00
_cell.angle_gamma   90.00
#
_symmetry.space_group_name_H-M   'P 1'
#
loop_
_entity.id
_entity.type
_entity.pdbx_description
1 polymer ?
#
loop_
_entity_poly.entity_id
_entity_poly.type
_entity_poly.pdbx_seq_one_letter_code
_entity_poly.pdbx_strand_id
1 'polypeptide(L)'
;REVAGDARHGDFEAQQFRPQWRDPARLAQLVDAIIDLANDGLDPRDYHVEVLEAFRTELGAATMLADGEQAALELLATDPLLLARYHLYLGKVAPQTRSPQWNFASRPVSVERGFEAVTAALASGRIQQTFELARPQHAWYQRGREWLKAYRALAAAGGWPGIPDGPTIKPGMNDARVPVLRAR
;
A
#
# COMPACT_ATOMS: atom_id res chain seq x y z
N ARG A 1 -14.65 -4.17 21.51
CA ARG A 1 -13.32 -3.57 21.80
C ARG A 1 -12.36 -4.48 22.57
N GLU A 2 -12.85 -5.46 23.30
CA GLU A 2 -12.05 -6.42 24.10
C GLU A 2 -11.47 -7.58 23.26
N VAL A 3 -12.17 -8.01 22.23
CA VAL A 3 -11.78 -9.19 21.42
C VAL A 3 -10.48 -9.01 20.63
N ALA A 4 -10.16 -7.79 20.21
CA ALA A 4 -8.93 -7.51 19.46
C ALA A 4 -7.66 -7.45 20.33
N GLY A 5 -7.81 -7.23 21.66
CA GLY A 5 -6.69 -7.24 22.60
C GLY A 5 -6.20 -8.65 22.91
N ASP A 6 -7.11 -9.58 23.03
CA ASP A 6 -6.83 -10.96 23.44
C ASP A 6 -6.13 -11.78 22.33
N ALA A 7 -6.55 -11.59 21.07
CA ALA A 7 -5.91 -12.23 19.93
C ALA A 7 -4.44 -11.77 19.72
N ARG A 8 -4.16 -10.49 19.95
CA ARG A 8 -2.78 -9.96 19.86
C ARG A 8 -1.89 -10.50 20.98
N HIS A 9 -2.43 -10.72 22.18
CA HIS A 9 -1.69 -11.28 23.30
C HIS A 9 -1.29 -12.74 23.02
N GLY A 10 -2.21 -13.55 22.49
CA GLY A 10 -1.96 -14.95 22.18
C GLY A 10 -0.86 -15.18 21.13
N ASP A 11 -0.76 -14.33 20.10
CA ASP A 11 0.29 -14.45 19.08
C ASP A 11 1.67 -14.06 19.62
N PHE A 12 1.77 -13.04 20.46
CA PHE A 12 3.03 -12.68 21.12
C PHE A 12 3.49 -13.76 22.11
N GLU A 13 2.58 -14.39 22.86
CA GLU A 13 2.89 -15.51 23.74
C GLU A 13 3.34 -16.75 22.96
N ALA A 14 2.67 -17.08 21.85
CA ALA A 14 3.02 -18.22 21.00
C ALA A 14 4.42 -18.08 20.37
N GLN A 15 4.89 -16.86 20.11
CA GLN A 15 6.21 -16.58 19.56
C GLN A 15 7.28 -16.27 20.65
N GLN A 16 6.96 -16.53 21.93
CA GLN A 16 7.87 -16.30 23.06
C GLN A 16 8.40 -14.84 23.10
N PHE A 17 7.59 -13.85 22.73
CA PHE A 17 7.96 -12.43 22.68
C PHE A 17 9.21 -12.12 21.84
N ARG A 18 9.54 -12.96 20.85
CA ARG A 18 10.70 -12.72 19.99
C ARG A 18 10.41 -11.57 19.02
N PRO A 19 11.30 -10.56 18.96
CA PRO A 19 11.16 -9.48 18.00
C PRO A 19 11.13 -10.02 16.56
N GLN A 20 10.14 -9.57 15.79
CA GLN A 20 9.92 -10.05 14.41
C GLN A 20 10.63 -9.18 13.37
N TRP A 21 10.96 -7.94 13.71
CA TRP A 21 11.50 -6.95 12.79
C TRP A 21 12.98 -6.66 12.98
N ARG A 22 13.72 -7.58 13.61
CA ARG A 22 15.20 -7.51 13.72
C ARG A 22 15.91 -7.78 12.41
N ASP A 23 15.27 -8.47 11.47
CA ASP A 23 15.84 -8.80 10.18
C ASP A 23 15.70 -7.59 9.23
N PRO A 24 16.82 -6.93 8.85
CA PRO A 24 16.79 -5.79 7.94
C PRO A 24 16.15 -6.11 6.58
N ALA A 25 16.30 -7.34 6.09
CA ALA A 25 15.71 -7.76 4.83
C ALA A 25 14.19 -7.85 4.91
N ARG A 26 13.66 -8.26 6.06
CA ARG A 26 12.22 -8.29 6.31
C ARG A 26 11.63 -6.89 6.38
N LEU A 27 12.30 -5.98 7.10
CA LEU A 27 11.89 -4.57 7.15
C LEU A 27 11.96 -3.92 5.77
N ALA A 28 13.00 -4.18 5.00
CA ALA A 28 13.13 -3.69 3.63
C ALA A 28 11.95 -4.14 2.76
N GLN A 29 11.56 -5.43 2.82
CA GLN A 29 10.39 -5.93 2.10
C GLN A 29 9.09 -5.21 2.49
N LEU A 30 8.90 -4.90 3.79
CA LEU A 30 7.74 -4.16 4.25
C LEU A 30 7.73 -2.74 3.69
N VAL A 31 8.84 -2.03 3.80
CA VAL A 31 8.96 -0.65 3.29
C VAL A 31 8.70 -0.60 1.78
N ASP A 32 9.33 -1.50 1.02
CA ASP A 32 9.13 -1.57 -0.43
C ASP A 32 7.66 -1.90 -0.79
N ALA A 33 7.02 -2.80 -0.04
CA ALA A 33 5.61 -3.12 -0.23
C ALA A 33 4.69 -1.93 0.10
N ILE A 34 5.01 -1.15 1.15
CA ILE A 34 4.27 0.07 1.51
C ILE A 34 4.44 1.14 0.43
N ILE A 35 5.64 1.34 -0.09
CA ILE A 35 5.90 2.28 -1.20
C ILE A 35 5.09 1.87 -2.45
N ASP A 36 5.03 0.57 -2.74
CA ASP A 36 4.26 0.04 -3.88
C ASP A 36 2.74 0.26 -3.75
N LEU A 37 2.20 0.47 -2.53
CA LEU A 37 0.78 0.83 -2.33
C LEU A 37 0.37 2.08 -3.09
N ALA A 38 1.31 2.96 -3.42
CA ALA A 38 1.06 4.08 -4.30
C ALA A 38 0.46 3.63 -5.63
N ASN A 39 0.88 2.50 -6.19
CA ASN A 39 0.33 1.96 -7.42
C ASN A 39 -1.10 1.41 -7.24
N ASP A 40 -1.51 1.11 -6.01
CA ASP A 40 -2.88 0.73 -5.64
C ASP A 40 -3.78 1.96 -5.37
N GLY A 41 -3.25 3.18 -5.51
CA GLY A 41 -3.96 4.43 -5.21
C GLY A 41 -4.00 4.80 -3.73
N LEU A 42 -3.24 4.08 -2.89
CA LEU A 42 -3.09 4.37 -1.47
C LEU A 42 -1.89 5.30 -1.25
N ASP A 43 -1.94 6.11 -0.20
CA ASP A 43 -0.83 6.99 0.16
C ASP A 43 0.11 6.25 1.14
N PRO A 44 1.39 6.00 0.80
CA PRO A 44 2.34 5.35 1.68
C PRO A 44 2.52 6.04 3.04
N ARG A 45 2.28 7.35 3.13
CA ARG A 45 2.38 8.12 4.38
C ARG A 45 1.35 7.72 5.43
N ASP A 46 0.22 7.13 5.01
CA ASP A 46 -0.79 6.59 5.92
C ASP A 46 -0.33 5.31 6.64
N TYR A 47 0.83 4.76 6.26
CA TYR A 47 1.39 3.49 6.72
C TYR A 47 2.79 3.66 7.31
N HIS A 48 3.08 4.81 7.90
CA HIS A 48 4.32 5.11 8.61
C HIS A 48 5.61 5.00 7.76
N VAL A 49 5.52 5.13 6.43
CA VAL A 49 6.64 4.88 5.52
C VAL A 49 7.92 5.65 5.89
N GLU A 50 7.79 6.93 6.26
CA GLU A 50 8.95 7.79 6.57
C GLU A 50 9.72 7.30 7.81
N VAL A 51 8.98 6.90 8.85
CA VAL A 51 9.58 6.36 10.08
C VAL A 51 10.20 4.99 9.83
N LEU A 52 9.54 4.14 9.04
CA LEU A 52 10.07 2.82 8.69
C LEU A 52 11.31 2.91 7.80
N GLU A 53 11.41 3.91 6.91
CA GLU A 53 12.61 4.18 6.12
C GLU A 53 13.79 4.63 7.00
N ALA A 54 13.52 5.43 8.04
CA ALA A 54 14.52 5.79 9.03
C ALA A 54 15.05 4.55 9.76
N PHE A 55 14.18 3.69 10.28
CA PHE A 55 14.58 2.42 10.91
C PHE A 55 15.31 1.49 9.94
N ARG A 56 14.89 1.41 8.68
CA ARG A 56 15.60 0.63 7.65
C ARG A 56 17.03 1.10 7.46
N THR A 57 17.24 2.41 7.45
CA THR A 57 18.58 3.02 7.31
C THR A 57 19.42 2.73 8.55
N GLU A 58 18.85 2.85 9.72
CA GLU A 58 19.49 2.66 11.01
C GLU A 58 19.92 1.20 11.22
N LEU A 59 19.02 0.24 10.95
CA LEU A 59 19.33 -1.20 10.97
C LEU A 59 20.36 -1.60 9.91
N GLY A 60 20.44 -0.89 8.78
CA GLY A 60 21.48 -1.10 7.77
C GLY A 60 22.84 -0.62 8.19
N ALA A 61 22.94 0.35 9.09
CA ALA A 61 24.17 0.97 9.57
C ALA A 61 24.63 0.42 10.94
N ALA A 62 23.69 0.02 11.80
CA ALA A 62 23.94 -0.44 13.16
C ALA A 62 23.67 -1.94 13.31
N THR A 63 24.44 -2.59 14.19
CA THR A 63 24.28 -4.04 14.42
C THR A 63 23.09 -4.36 15.32
N MET A 64 22.64 -3.43 16.14
CA MET A 64 21.50 -3.60 17.07
C MET A 64 20.84 -2.26 17.41
N LEU A 65 19.53 -2.26 17.52
CA LEU A 65 18.73 -1.17 18.09
C LEU A 65 18.70 -1.29 19.61
N ALA A 66 18.53 -0.18 20.31
CA ALA A 66 18.22 -0.20 21.74
C ALA A 66 16.85 -0.85 21.98
N ASP A 67 16.64 -1.43 23.19
CA ASP A 67 15.40 -2.17 23.49
C ASP A 67 14.14 -1.35 23.27
N GLY A 68 14.16 -0.06 23.60
CA GLY A 68 13.03 0.87 23.35
C GLY A 68 12.76 1.12 21.88
N GLU A 69 13.80 1.25 21.06
CA GLU A 69 13.70 1.42 19.61
C GLU A 69 13.20 0.14 18.94
N GLN A 70 13.69 -1.02 19.40
CA GLN A 70 13.19 -2.30 18.94
C GLN A 70 11.69 -2.48 19.23
N ALA A 71 11.23 -2.13 20.45
CA ALA A 71 9.83 -2.19 20.80
C ALA A 71 8.97 -1.23 19.96
N ALA A 72 9.47 -0.03 19.70
CA ALA A 72 8.81 0.92 18.80
C ALA A 72 8.71 0.38 17.37
N LEU A 73 9.79 -0.21 16.85
CA LEU A 73 9.80 -0.82 15.52
C LEU A 73 8.80 -1.98 15.42
N GLU A 74 8.69 -2.84 16.45
CA GLU A 74 7.71 -3.95 16.45
C GLU A 74 6.27 -3.43 16.27
N LEU A 75 5.90 -2.35 16.94
CA LEU A 75 4.58 -1.74 16.83
C LEU A 75 4.40 -1.04 15.47
N LEU A 76 5.36 -0.18 15.11
CA LEU A 76 5.30 0.66 13.92
C LEU A 76 5.39 -0.13 12.61
N ALA A 77 5.97 -1.33 12.60
CA ALA A 77 6.02 -2.18 11.43
C ALA A 77 4.84 -3.17 11.35
N THR A 78 4.34 -3.64 12.49
CA THR A 78 3.20 -4.58 12.50
C THR A 78 1.88 -3.89 12.18
N ASP A 79 1.65 -2.67 12.67
CA ASP A 79 0.43 -1.91 12.39
C ASP A 79 0.20 -1.68 10.90
N PRO A 80 1.15 -1.11 10.10
CA PRO A 80 0.95 -0.90 8.68
C PRO A 80 0.85 -2.22 7.89
N LEU A 81 1.49 -3.30 8.31
CA LEU A 81 1.33 -4.60 7.69
C LEU A 81 -0.13 -5.08 7.76
N LEU A 82 -0.76 -4.94 8.93
CA LEU A 82 -2.18 -5.28 9.13
C LEU A 82 -3.10 -4.32 8.39
N LEU A 83 -2.88 -3.01 8.57
CA LEU A 83 -3.73 -1.95 8.03
C LEU A 83 -3.72 -1.93 6.49
N ALA A 84 -2.53 -2.02 5.88
CA ALA A 84 -2.40 -2.02 4.42
C ALA A 84 -3.06 -3.26 3.80
N ARG A 85 -2.89 -4.44 4.40
CA ARG A 85 -3.59 -5.65 3.95
C ARG A 85 -5.11 -5.50 4.04
N TYR A 86 -5.60 -4.92 5.13
CA TYR A 86 -7.03 -4.64 5.30
C TYR A 86 -7.54 -3.71 4.19
N HIS A 87 -6.81 -2.62 3.90
CA HIS A 87 -7.19 -1.67 2.85
C HIS A 87 -7.08 -2.26 1.44
N LEU A 88 -6.12 -3.13 1.17
CA LEU A 88 -6.02 -3.84 -0.11
C LEU A 88 -7.19 -4.82 -0.30
N TYR A 89 -7.62 -5.48 0.77
CA TYR A 89 -8.70 -6.46 0.72
C TYR A 89 -10.09 -5.84 0.60
N LEU A 90 -10.38 -4.81 1.40
CA LEU A 90 -11.71 -4.17 1.49
C LEU A 90 -11.83 -2.84 0.75
N GLY A 91 -10.71 -2.15 0.53
CA GLY A 91 -10.67 -0.74 0.19
C GLY A 91 -10.55 0.16 1.42
N LYS A 92 -9.89 1.29 1.25
CA LYS A 92 -9.68 2.29 2.31
C LYS A 92 -10.94 3.10 2.61
N VAL A 93 -11.79 3.29 1.61
CA VAL A 93 -13.01 4.09 1.69
C VAL A 93 -14.23 3.19 1.58
N ALA A 94 -15.17 3.32 2.50
CA ALA A 94 -16.45 2.64 2.41
C ALA A 94 -17.27 3.24 1.25
N PRO A 95 -17.65 2.47 0.22
CA PRO A 95 -18.35 3.02 -0.95
C PRO A 95 -19.67 3.69 -0.60
N GLN A 96 -20.35 3.21 0.44
CA GLN A 96 -21.62 3.74 0.93
C GLN A 96 -21.52 5.20 1.39
N THR A 97 -20.34 5.64 1.85
CA THR A 97 -20.10 7.03 2.25
C THR A 97 -20.00 7.98 1.05
N ARG A 98 -19.73 7.44 -0.13
CA ARG A 98 -19.58 8.20 -1.38
C ARG A 98 -20.82 8.14 -2.25
N SER A 99 -21.54 7.02 -2.23
CA SER A 99 -22.76 6.81 -3.02
C SER A 99 -23.82 6.12 -2.16
N PRO A 100 -24.88 6.85 -1.76
CA PRO A 100 -26.00 6.26 -1.01
C PRO A 100 -26.72 5.13 -1.75
N GLN A 101 -26.53 5.04 -3.06
CA GLN A 101 -27.12 4.00 -3.92
C GLN A 101 -26.26 2.74 -4.00
N TRP A 102 -25.08 2.72 -3.35
CA TRP A 102 -24.23 1.56 -3.31
C TRP A 102 -24.86 0.46 -2.45
N ASN A 103 -25.38 -0.56 -3.10
CA ASN A 103 -26.12 -1.66 -2.46
C ASN A 103 -25.39 -3.01 -2.49
N PHE A 104 -24.13 -3.03 -2.92
CA PHE A 104 -23.33 -4.25 -2.88
C PHE A 104 -22.87 -4.57 -1.46
N ALA A 105 -22.97 -5.83 -1.08
CA ALA A 105 -22.43 -6.30 0.18
C ALA A 105 -20.91 -6.18 0.19
N SER A 106 -20.36 -5.74 1.32
CA SER A 106 -18.91 -5.76 1.55
C SER A 106 -18.40 -7.19 1.63
N ARG A 107 -17.14 -7.41 1.26
CA ARG A 107 -16.50 -8.71 1.43
C ARG A 107 -16.51 -9.10 2.91
N PRO A 108 -16.76 -10.38 3.26
CA PRO A 108 -16.66 -10.83 4.63
C PRO A 108 -15.22 -10.73 5.12
N VAL A 109 -15.02 -10.18 6.29
CA VAL A 109 -13.71 -10.08 6.96
C VAL A 109 -13.66 -11.11 8.06
N SER A 110 -12.64 -11.96 8.03
CA SER A 110 -12.25 -12.77 9.18
C SER A 110 -10.97 -12.17 9.77
N VAL A 111 -11.07 -11.74 11.01
CA VAL A 111 -9.95 -11.20 11.78
C VAL A 111 -8.90 -12.30 11.97
N GLU A 112 -9.35 -13.51 12.29
CA GLU A 112 -8.50 -14.70 12.51
C GLU A 112 -7.63 -15.00 11.28
N ARG A 113 -8.25 -15.09 10.09
CA ARG A 113 -7.53 -15.29 8.82
C ARG A 113 -6.56 -14.16 8.51
N GLY A 114 -6.90 -12.93 8.91
CA GLY A 114 -6.03 -11.77 8.80
C GLY A 114 -4.75 -11.97 9.62
N PHE A 115 -4.88 -12.36 10.86
CA PHE A 115 -3.77 -12.65 11.75
C PHE A 115 -2.95 -13.87 11.32
N GLU A 116 -3.60 -14.98 10.95
CA GLU A 116 -2.93 -16.17 10.42
C GLU A 116 -2.03 -15.84 9.23
N ALA A 117 -2.52 -15.02 8.29
CA ALA A 117 -1.76 -14.63 7.12
C ALA A 117 -0.56 -13.72 7.47
N VAL A 118 -0.70 -12.83 8.46
CA VAL A 118 0.42 -12.00 8.96
C VAL A 118 1.44 -12.85 9.68
N THR A 119 1.01 -13.73 10.59
CA THR A 119 1.89 -14.67 11.29
C THR A 119 2.66 -15.56 10.32
N ALA A 120 2.00 -16.10 9.30
CA ALA A 120 2.64 -16.88 8.25
C ALA A 120 3.64 -16.05 7.42
N ALA A 121 3.34 -14.79 7.12
CA ALA A 121 4.25 -13.90 6.42
C ALA A 121 5.50 -13.59 7.24
N LEU A 122 5.34 -13.32 8.53
CA LEU A 122 6.45 -13.09 9.46
C LEU A 122 7.30 -14.34 9.63
N ALA A 123 6.67 -15.51 9.82
CA ALA A 123 7.39 -16.77 9.96
C ALA A 123 8.17 -17.18 8.70
N SER A 124 7.61 -16.93 7.51
CA SER A 124 8.25 -17.28 6.23
C SER A 124 9.18 -16.21 5.69
N GLY A 125 9.17 -14.98 6.22
CA GLY A 125 9.88 -13.83 5.68
C GLY A 125 9.34 -13.32 4.33
N ARG A 126 8.12 -13.72 3.92
CA ARG A 126 7.51 -13.37 2.63
C ARG A 126 6.51 -12.22 2.78
N ILE A 127 7.00 -11.08 3.21
CA ILE A 127 6.15 -9.91 3.49
C ILE A 127 5.45 -9.40 2.23
N GLN A 128 6.17 -9.23 1.12
CA GLN A 128 5.58 -8.76 -0.14
C GLN A 128 4.46 -9.68 -0.64
N GLN A 129 4.64 -11.00 -0.55
CA GLN A 129 3.63 -11.95 -1.01
C GLN A 129 2.29 -11.80 -0.27
N THR A 130 2.33 -11.41 1.01
CA THR A 130 1.08 -11.23 1.77
C THR A 130 0.27 -10.02 1.30
N PHE A 131 0.93 -8.98 0.76
CA PHE A 131 0.27 -7.87 0.10
C PHE A 131 -0.34 -8.30 -1.25
N GLU A 132 0.40 -9.08 -2.05
CA GLU A 132 -0.10 -9.60 -3.33
C GLU A 132 -1.37 -10.46 -3.14
N LEU A 133 -1.38 -11.31 -2.13
CA LEU A 133 -2.56 -12.15 -1.82
C LEU A 133 -3.77 -11.35 -1.32
N ALA A 134 -3.55 -10.17 -0.72
CA ALA A 134 -4.62 -9.29 -0.28
C ALA A 134 -5.22 -8.46 -1.43
N ARG A 135 -4.46 -8.18 -2.49
CA ARG A 135 -4.90 -7.40 -3.65
C ARG A 135 -6.03 -8.09 -4.42
N PRO A 136 -6.93 -7.34 -5.04
CA PRO A 136 -7.88 -7.90 -5.99
C PRO A 136 -7.16 -8.53 -7.19
N GLN A 137 -7.52 -9.79 -7.52
CA GLN A 137 -6.87 -10.57 -8.59
C GLN A 137 -7.49 -10.33 -9.97
N HIS A 138 -8.39 -9.37 -10.12
CA HIS A 138 -9.04 -9.05 -11.39
C HIS A 138 -8.06 -8.37 -12.37
N ALA A 139 -8.10 -8.80 -13.62
CA ALA A 139 -7.27 -8.20 -14.68
C ALA A 139 -7.46 -6.68 -14.82
N TRP A 140 -8.68 -6.17 -14.56
CA TRP A 140 -8.95 -4.74 -14.55
C TRP A 140 -8.23 -4.00 -13.44
N TYR A 141 -8.10 -4.61 -12.24
CA TYR A 141 -7.35 -4.02 -11.14
C TYR A 141 -5.86 -3.94 -11.47
N GLN A 142 -5.29 -5.01 -12.01
CA GLN A 142 -3.87 -5.03 -12.39
C GLN A 142 -3.57 -3.98 -13.47
N ARG A 143 -4.41 -3.92 -14.51
CA ARG A 143 -4.29 -2.85 -15.53
C ARG A 143 -4.44 -1.46 -14.94
N GLY A 144 -5.36 -1.27 -13.99
CA GLY A 144 -5.55 0.00 -13.28
C GLY A 144 -4.29 0.45 -12.54
N ARG A 145 -3.59 -0.47 -11.88
CA ARG A 145 -2.30 -0.20 -11.23
C ARG A 145 -1.23 0.26 -12.24
N GLU A 146 -1.12 -0.46 -13.36
CA GLU A 146 -0.17 -0.10 -14.43
C GLU A 146 -0.47 1.28 -15.02
N TRP A 147 -1.73 1.58 -15.31
CA TRP A 147 -2.15 2.89 -15.78
C TRP A 147 -1.87 3.99 -14.76
N LEU A 148 -2.19 3.77 -13.49
CA LEU A 148 -1.93 4.74 -12.43
C LEU A 148 -0.44 5.05 -12.31
N LYS A 149 0.41 4.02 -12.37
CA LYS A 149 1.88 4.17 -12.39
C LYS A 149 2.33 5.00 -13.58
N ALA A 150 1.83 4.71 -14.79
CA ALA A 150 2.16 5.43 -16.01
C ALA A 150 1.72 6.92 -15.94
N TYR A 151 0.50 7.19 -15.48
CA TYR A 151 0.00 8.56 -15.33
C TYR A 151 0.77 9.36 -14.26
N ARG A 152 1.18 8.74 -13.18
CA ARG A 152 2.04 9.39 -12.17
C ARG A 152 3.42 9.71 -12.71
N ALA A 153 4.02 8.82 -13.47
CA ALA A 153 5.29 9.08 -14.14
C ALA A 153 5.17 10.23 -15.14
N LEU A 154 4.08 10.26 -15.92
CA LEU A 154 3.80 11.35 -16.83
C LEU A 154 3.59 12.69 -16.08
N ALA A 155 2.85 12.69 -15.00
CA ALA A 155 2.64 13.88 -14.17
C ALA A 155 3.97 14.39 -13.58
N ALA A 156 4.83 13.50 -13.10
CA ALA A 156 6.16 13.84 -12.58
C ALA A 156 7.09 14.41 -13.67
N ALA A 157 6.90 14.00 -14.93
CA ALA A 157 7.62 14.56 -16.10
C ALA A 157 7.06 15.89 -16.59
N GLY A 158 6.11 16.51 -15.90
CA GLY A 158 5.49 17.79 -16.23
C GLY A 158 4.12 17.68 -16.92
N GLY A 159 3.60 16.47 -17.06
CA GLY A 159 2.28 16.24 -17.67
C GLY A 159 2.26 16.33 -19.18
N TRP A 160 1.07 16.44 -19.74
CA TRP A 160 0.90 16.66 -21.17
C TRP A 160 1.12 18.12 -21.54
N PRO A 161 1.61 18.39 -22.76
CA PRO A 161 1.74 19.78 -23.25
C PRO A 161 0.37 20.46 -23.26
N GLY A 162 0.34 21.72 -22.81
CA GLY A 162 -0.85 22.55 -22.87
C GLY A 162 -1.31 22.75 -24.31
N ILE A 163 -2.62 22.66 -24.54
CA ILE A 163 -3.19 22.97 -25.85
C ILE A 163 -3.57 24.46 -25.83
N PRO A 164 -3.05 25.28 -26.77
CA PRO A 164 -3.42 26.71 -26.82
C PRO A 164 -4.94 26.88 -27.02
N ASP A 165 -5.50 27.93 -26.43
CA ASP A 165 -6.89 28.30 -26.63
C ASP A 165 -7.19 28.62 -28.09
N GLY A 166 -8.42 28.40 -28.50
CA GLY A 166 -8.86 28.67 -29.85
C GLY A 166 -10.24 28.11 -30.18
N PRO A 167 -10.75 28.33 -31.36
CA PRO A 167 -12.03 27.84 -31.78
C PRO A 167 -12.09 26.31 -31.80
N THR A 168 -13.28 25.74 -31.78
CA THR A 168 -13.49 24.29 -31.85
C THR A 168 -12.90 23.71 -33.12
N ILE A 169 -11.99 22.73 -32.97
CA ILE A 169 -11.40 22.02 -34.11
C ILE A 169 -12.42 21.01 -34.63
N LYS A 170 -12.71 21.07 -35.94
CA LYS A 170 -13.63 20.16 -36.63
C LYS A 170 -12.89 19.25 -37.57
N PRO A 171 -13.43 18.08 -37.92
CA PRO A 171 -12.86 17.23 -38.96
C PRO A 171 -12.60 17.99 -40.27
N GLY A 172 -11.43 17.78 -40.85
CA GLY A 172 -11.00 18.46 -42.08
C GLY A 172 -10.34 19.82 -41.88
N MET A 173 -10.32 20.39 -40.66
CA MET A 173 -9.59 21.63 -40.42
C MET A 173 -8.07 21.38 -40.32
N ASN A 174 -7.32 22.30 -40.91
CA ASN A 174 -5.87 22.39 -40.68
C ASN A 174 -5.63 23.37 -39.53
N ASP A 175 -5.25 22.86 -38.35
CA ASP A 175 -5.02 23.63 -37.14
C ASP A 175 -3.70 23.24 -36.48
N ALA A 176 -2.88 24.24 -36.13
CA ALA A 176 -1.56 24.02 -35.52
C ALA A 176 -1.62 23.28 -34.17
N ARG A 177 -2.77 23.22 -33.52
CA ARG A 177 -2.98 22.48 -32.26
C ARG A 177 -3.14 20.95 -32.48
N VAL A 178 -3.41 20.52 -33.72
CA VAL A 178 -3.60 19.09 -34.01
C VAL A 178 -2.35 18.24 -33.70
N PRO A 179 -1.12 18.63 -34.06
CA PRO A 179 0.08 17.91 -33.63
C PRO A 179 0.22 17.79 -32.10
N VAL A 180 -0.10 18.87 -31.35
CA VAL A 180 -0.07 18.88 -29.89
C VAL A 180 -1.10 17.91 -29.33
N LEU A 181 -2.32 17.89 -29.90
CA LEU A 181 -3.37 16.94 -29.52
C LEU A 181 -2.98 15.47 -29.75
N ARG A 182 -2.24 15.20 -30.85
CA ARG A 182 -1.77 13.83 -31.17
C ARG A 182 -0.63 13.38 -30.28
N ALA A 183 0.13 14.31 -29.70
CA ALA A 183 1.22 14.02 -28.77
C ALA A 183 0.74 13.75 -27.34
N ARG A 184 -0.53 13.97 -27.05
CA ARG A 184 -1.19 13.63 -25.77
C ARG A 184 -1.69 12.21 -25.76
#